data_6b810c9ab0d0458ffbfeab6838184678
#
_entry.id   6b810c9ab0d0458ffbfeab6838184678
#
_cell.length_a   1.000
_cell.length_b   1.000
_cell.length_c   1.000
_cell.angle_alpha   90.00
_cell.angle_beta   90.00
_cell.angle_gamma   90.00
#
_symmetry.space_group_name_H-M   'P 1'
#
loop_
_entity.id
_entity.type
_entity.pdbx_description
1 polymer ?
#
loop_
_entity_poly.entity_id
_entity_poly.type
_entity_poly.pdbx_seq_one_letter_code
_entity_poly.pdbx_strand_id
1 'polypeptide(L)'
;DVCSSDLTSGTRYYRWDGQRWGKVFSHDLSDEDRAKAKESRERNAREQGIWATHVWGERIEDRGSQITFSALGQLAPVEAKEAWDPTNEKKNRLACAVAAELPNLEVRPGGSSSVDISQRGVDKSFAVRELADILDIEVGQIVFIGDRMEPDGNDYPAAKAGTRAVKVNGPADTVKLCGEIIARLSR
;
A
#
# COMPACT_ATOMS: atom_id res chain seq x y z
N ASP A 1 22.78 13.44 2.05
CA ASP A 1 21.73 12.85 1.22
C ASP A 1 21.13 11.66 1.95
N VAL A 2 19.88 11.79 2.41
CA VAL A 2 19.17 10.70 3.05
C VAL A 2 18.30 10.06 1.97
N CYS A 3 18.69 8.88 1.49
CA CYS A 3 17.79 8.06 0.70
C CYS A 3 16.97 7.21 1.65
N SER A 4 15.66 7.40 1.66
CA SER A 4 14.73 6.63 2.47
C SER A 4 13.79 5.85 1.54
N SER A 5 13.47 4.63 1.92
CA SER A 5 12.46 3.83 1.24
C SER A 5 11.33 3.55 2.21
N ASP A 6 10.13 4.02 1.89
CA ASP A 6 8.91 3.62 2.54
C ASP A 6 8.27 2.48 1.73
N LEU A 7 8.22 1.33 2.36
CA LEU A 7 7.56 0.15 1.82
C LEU A 7 6.28 -0.10 2.62
N THR A 8 5.18 -0.46 1.93
CA THR A 8 3.91 -0.83 2.58
C THR A 8 3.16 0.31 3.27
N SER A 9 2.97 1.44 2.56
CA SER A 9 2.14 2.58 3.02
C SER A 9 2.60 3.24 4.33
N GLY A 10 3.92 3.31 4.58
CA GLY A 10 4.49 3.99 5.74
C GLY A 10 4.73 3.13 6.96
N THR A 11 4.50 1.83 6.85
CA THR A 11 4.66 0.92 7.98
C THR A 11 6.10 0.52 8.26
N ARG A 12 7.02 0.79 7.31
CA ARG A 12 8.43 0.47 7.45
C ARG A 12 9.29 1.59 6.89
N TYR A 13 10.27 2.01 7.67
CA TYR A 13 11.24 3.01 7.29
C TYR A 13 12.65 2.45 7.31
N TYR A 14 13.36 2.64 6.22
CA TYR A 14 14.75 2.27 6.06
C TYR A 14 15.57 3.52 5.72
N ARG A 15 16.77 3.60 6.29
CA ARG A 15 17.74 4.66 6.00
C ARG A 15 19.03 4.04 5.43
N TRP A 16 19.54 4.66 4.39
CA TRP A 16 20.85 4.33 3.86
C TRP A 16 21.94 5.00 4.71
N ASP A 17 22.92 4.24 5.20
CA ASP A 17 24.02 4.74 6.04
C ASP A 17 25.32 5.03 5.25
N GLY A 18 25.28 4.91 3.94
CA GLY A 18 26.43 5.02 3.04
C GLY A 18 26.98 3.67 2.56
N GLN A 19 26.60 2.58 3.22
CA GLN A 19 27.07 1.23 2.90
C GLN A 19 25.93 0.22 2.78
N ARG A 20 24.86 0.36 3.59
CA ARG A 20 23.73 -0.56 3.63
C ARG A 20 22.45 0.15 4.04
N TRP A 21 21.33 -0.50 3.74
CA TRP A 21 20.02 -0.11 4.25
C TRP A 21 19.83 -0.62 5.68
N GLY A 22 19.64 0.29 6.62
CA GLY A 22 19.29 0.00 8.01
C GLY A 22 17.79 0.21 8.22
N LYS A 23 17.10 -0.77 8.83
CA LYS A 23 15.71 -0.61 9.25
C LYS A 23 15.66 0.31 10.48
N VAL A 24 14.95 1.43 10.39
CA VAL A 24 14.80 2.39 11.49
C VAL A 24 13.62 2.00 12.35
N PHE A 25 12.45 1.73 11.73
CA PHE A 25 11.29 1.18 12.42
C PHE A 25 10.46 0.26 11.51
N SER A 26 9.60 -0.54 12.12
CA SER A 26 8.51 -1.23 11.46
C SER A 26 7.31 -1.36 12.41
N HIS A 27 6.11 -1.10 11.89
CA HIS A 27 4.84 -1.34 12.54
C HIS A 27 4.26 -2.65 12.02
N ASP A 28 4.89 -3.76 12.39
CA ASP A 28 4.47 -5.09 11.97
C ASP A 28 3.20 -5.50 12.73
N LEU A 29 2.32 -6.23 12.06
CA LEU A 29 1.19 -6.90 12.69
C LEU A 29 1.71 -7.96 13.67
N SER A 30 0.99 -8.18 14.76
CA SER A 30 1.29 -9.30 15.66
C SER A 30 1.17 -10.65 14.93
N ASP A 31 1.87 -11.66 15.39
CA ASP A 31 1.76 -13.00 14.80
C ASP A 31 0.33 -13.53 14.86
N GLU A 32 -0.42 -13.19 15.93
CA GLU A 32 -1.81 -13.53 16.09
C GLU A 32 -2.69 -12.85 15.04
N ASP A 33 -2.52 -11.53 14.82
CA ASP A 33 -3.28 -10.78 13.82
C ASP A 33 -2.96 -11.26 12.40
N ARG A 34 -1.71 -11.58 12.14
CA ARG A 34 -1.27 -12.14 10.84
C ARG A 34 -1.93 -13.49 10.57
N ALA A 35 -1.98 -14.37 11.58
CA ALA A 35 -2.64 -15.67 11.47
C ALA A 35 -4.15 -15.50 11.23
N LYS A 36 -4.83 -14.68 12.04
CA LYS A 36 -6.26 -14.36 11.88
C LYS A 36 -6.57 -13.76 10.52
N ALA A 37 -5.75 -12.82 10.06
CA ALA A 37 -5.91 -12.18 8.76
C ALA A 37 -5.82 -13.19 7.60
N LYS A 38 -4.88 -14.13 7.66
CA LYS A 38 -4.73 -15.18 6.65
C LYS A 38 -5.92 -16.13 6.65
N GLU A 39 -6.35 -16.60 7.82
CA GLU A 39 -7.46 -17.53 8.00
C GLU A 39 -8.80 -16.91 7.56
N SER A 40 -9.16 -15.76 8.11
CA SER A 40 -10.41 -15.06 7.80
C SER A 40 -10.55 -14.84 6.30
N ARG A 41 -9.51 -14.37 5.65
CA ARG A 41 -9.53 -14.08 4.23
C ARG A 41 -9.62 -15.33 3.35
N GLU A 42 -8.89 -16.40 3.66
CA GLU A 42 -8.97 -17.65 2.91
C GLU A 42 -10.39 -18.23 3.02
N ARG A 43 -10.94 -18.30 4.23
CA ARG A 43 -12.30 -18.78 4.47
C ARG A 43 -13.32 -17.96 3.66
N ASN A 44 -13.33 -16.64 3.83
CA ASN A 44 -14.27 -15.77 3.13
C ASN A 44 -14.11 -15.83 1.61
N ALA A 45 -12.89 -15.92 1.08
CA ALA A 45 -12.66 -16.05 -0.34
C ALA A 45 -13.20 -17.38 -0.90
N ARG A 46 -13.10 -18.48 -0.15
CA ARG A 46 -13.66 -19.77 -0.52
C ARG A 46 -15.19 -19.77 -0.48
N GLU A 47 -15.77 -19.27 0.60
CA GLU A 47 -17.23 -19.18 0.79
C GLU A 47 -17.90 -18.32 -0.26
N GLN A 48 -17.24 -17.26 -0.71
CA GLN A 48 -17.75 -16.36 -1.74
C GLN A 48 -17.46 -16.82 -3.18
N GLY A 49 -16.79 -17.96 -3.37
CA GLY A 49 -16.40 -18.45 -4.69
C GLY A 49 -15.32 -17.61 -5.39
N ILE A 50 -14.56 -16.84 -4.61
CA ILE A 50 -13.50 -15.94 -5.12
C ILE A 50 -12.15 -16.66 -5.19
N TRP A 51 -12.01 -17.81 -4.53
CA TRP A 51 -10.79 -18.60 -4.50
C TRP A 51 -10.57 -19.30 -5.85
N ALA A 52 -9.86 -18.66 -6.77
CA ALA A 52 -9.60 -19.18 -8.10
C ALA A 52 -8.83 -20.51 -8.07
N THR A 53 -9.11 -21.42 -8.98
CA THR A 53 -8.39 -22.71 -9.10
C THR A 53 -7.02 -22.54 -9.76
N HIS A 54 -6.94 -21.63 -10.74
CA HIS A 54 -5.69 -21.27 -11.42
C HIS A 54 -5.17 -19.94 -10.91
N VAL A 55 -3.88 -19.88 -10.57
CA VAL A 55 -3.23 -18.67 -10.06
C VAL A 55 -1.83 -18.51 -10.62
N TRP A 56 -1.40 -17.27 -10.67
CA TRP A 56 -0.04 -16.85 -11.04
C TRP A 56 0.72 -16.42 -9.78
N GLY A 57 1.53 -17.32 -9.23
CA GLY A 57 2.28 -17.12 -8.00
C GLY A 57 1.42 -17.18 -6.73
N GLU A 58 1.98 -16.73 -5.63
CA GLU A 58 1.34 -16.74 -4.32
C GLU A 58 0.11 -15.84 -4.26
N ARG A 59 -0.98 -16.33 -3.63
CA ARG A 59 -2.17 -15.51 -3.37
C ARG A 59 -2.00 -14.60 -2.19
N ILE A 60 -1.25 -15.05 -1.22
CA ILE A 60 -1.07 -14.37 0.06
C ILE A 60 0.37 -13.91 0.14
N GLU A 61 0.56 -12.62 0.16
CA GLU A 61 1.86 -12.00 0.44
C GLU A 61 1.85 -11.45 1.86
N ASP A 62 2.75 -11.95 2.68
CA ASP A 62 2.96 -11.48 4.06
C ASP A 62 4.19 -10.58 4.08
N ARG A 63 3.95 -9.29 4.23
CA ARG A 63 4.99 -8.26 4.33
C ARG A 63 5.29 -7.87 5.78
N GLY A 64 4.77 -8.65 6.76
CA GLY A 64 4.88 -8.36 8.18
C GLY A 64 3.91 -7.29 8.65
N SER A 65 4.00 -6.09 8.15
CA SER A 65 3.12 -4.95 8.48
C SER A 65 1.83 -4.91 7.65
N GLN A 66 1.79 -5.66 6.56
CA GLN A 66 0.65 -5.75 5.66
C GLN A 66 0.53 -7.18 5.12
N ILE A 67 -0.70 -7.66 5.06
CA ILE A 67 -1.04 -8.93 4.40
C ILE A 67 -1.84 -8.60 3.15
N THR A 68 -1.31 -8.93 1.98
CA THR A 68 -1.99 -8.74 0.71
C THR A 68 -2.54 -10.07 0.20
N PHE A 69 -3.81 -10.09 -0.14
CA PHE A 69 -4.43 -11.17 -0.90
C PHE A 69 -4.61 -10.74 -2.36
N SER A 70 -4.24 -11.60 -3.29
CA SER A 70 -4.55 -11.47 -4.71
C SER A 70 -5.33 -12.70 -5.17
N ALA A 71 -6.55 -12.50 -5.62
CA ALA A 71 -7.43 -13.60 -6.02
C ALA A 71 -6.82 -14.48 -7.12
N LEU A 72 -6.10 -13.88 -8.04
CA LEU A 72 -5.42 -14.55 -9.16
C LEU A 72 -3.93 -14.81 -8.91
N GLY A 73 -3.41 -14.46 -7.72
CA GLY A 73 -1.99 -14.51 -7.41
C GLY A 73 -1.23 -13.23 -7.77
N GLN A 74 -0.08 -13.03 -7.12
CA GLN A 74 0.69 -11.77 -7.23
C GLN A 74 1.23 -11.53 -8.65
N LEU A 75 1.58 -12.60 -9.37
CA LEU A 75 2.19 -12.54 -10.70
C LEU A 75 1.17 -12.57 -11.86
N ALA A 76 -0.13 -12.48 -11.59
CA ALA A 76 -1.15 -12.46 -12.63
C ALA A 76 -0.96 -11.27 -13.57
N PRO A 77 -1.14 -11.46 -14.89
CA PRO A 77 -1.13 -10.36 -15.86
C PRO A 77 -2.16 -9.28 -15.51
N VAL A 78 -1.84 -8.02 -15.85
CA VAL A 78 -2.72 -6.87 -15.54
C VAL A 78 -4.09 -7.06 -16.16
N GLU A 79 -4.15 -7.48 -17.40
CA GLU A 79 -5.37 -7.71 -18.16
C GLU A 79 -6.26 -8.78 -17.49
N ALA A 80 -5.65 -9.85 -16.95
CA ALA A 80 -6.37 -10.88 -16.24
C ALA A 80 -6.94 -10.36 -14.91
N LYS A 81 -6.17 -9.53 -14.19
CA LYS A 81 -6.63 -8.89 -12.93
C LYS A 81 -7.78 -7.94 -13.18
N GLU A 82 -7.73 -7.13 -14.23
CA GLU A 82 -8.79 -6.19 -14.60
C GLU A 82 -10.06 -6.91 -15.06
N ALA A 83 -9.91 -7.97 -15.87
CA ALA A 83 -11.04 -8.78 -16.34
C ALA A 83 -11.71 -9.60 -15.23
N TRP A 84 -10.99 -9.91 -14.14
CA TRP A 84 -11.51 -10.72 -13.05
C TRP A 84 -12.62 -10.04 -12.26
N ASP A 85 -12.52 -8.75 -12.01
CA ASP A 85 -13.47 -7.96 -11.22
C ASP A 85 -13.59 -6.51 -11.76
N PRO A 86 -14.15 -6.33 -12.97
CA PRO A 86 -14.21 -5.03 -13.62
C PRO A 86 -15.09 -4.02 -12.87
N THR A 87 -16.01 -4.50 -12.04
CA THR A 87 -16.93 -3.64 -11.24
C THR A 87 -16.43 -3.42 -9.81
N ASN A 88 -15.33 -4.06 -9.40
CA ASN A 88 -14.79 -4.09 -8.04
C ASN A 88 -15.74 -4.75 -6.99
N GLU A 89 -16.82 -5.39 -7.41
CA GLU A 89 -17.80 -5.99 -6.49
C GLU A 89 -17.23 -7.15 -5.69
N LYS A 90 -16.47 -8.03 -6.33
CA LYS A 90 -15.91 -9.23 -5.67
C LYS A 90 -14.95 -8.84 -4.56
N LYS A 91 -13.98 -7.97 -4.88
CA LYS A 91 -12.99 -7.54 -3.88
C LYS A 91 -13.61 -6.69 -2.77
N ASN A 92 -14.59 -5.84 -3.08
CA ASN A 92 -15.27 -5.03 -2.08
C ASN A 92 -16.09 -5.91 -1.13
N ARG A 93 -16.82 -6.89 -1.65
CA ARG A 93 -17.56 -7.86 -0.84
C ARG A 93 -16.65 -8.66 0.06
N LEU A 94 -15.51 -9.12 -0.47
CA LEU A 94 -14.50 -9.83 0.33
C LEU A 94 -13.93 -8.93 1.43
N ALA A 95 -13.55 -7.70 1.08
CA ALA A 95 -13.02 -6.74 2.05
C ALA A 95 -14.01 -6.44 3.18
N CYS A 96 -15.29 -6.23 2.87
CA CYS A 96 -16.34 -6.02 3.87
C CYS A 96 -16.50 -7.22 4.80
N ALA A 97 -16.53 -8.44 4.28
CA ALA A 97 -16.67 -9.65 5.09
C ALA A 97 -15.48 -9.85 6.05
N VAL A 98 -14.27 -9.68 5.54
CA VAL A 98 -13.04 -9.79 6.34
C VAL A 98 -12.95 -8.67 7.39
N ALA A 99 -13.34 -7.43 7.03
CA ALA A 99 -13.35 -6.30 7.96
C ALA A 99 -14.31 -6.52 9.14
N ALA A 100 -15.44 -7.17 8.92
CA ALA A 100 -16.40 -7.49 9.97
C ALA A 100 -15.83 -8.47 11.02
N GLU A 101 -14.91 -9.34 10.62
CA GLU A 101 -14.26 -10.30 11.50
C GLU A 101 -13.01 -9.75 12.19
N LEU A 102 -12.39 -8.72 11.60
CA LEU A 102 -11.13 -8.14 12.07
C LEU A 102 -11.30 -6.66 12.46
N PRO A 103 -12.14 -6.34 13.46
CA PRO A 103 -12.49 -4.95 13.79
C PRO A 103 -11.30 -4.10 14.25
N ASN A 104 -10.21 -4.72 14.69
CA ASN A 104 -8.99 -4.03 15.13
C ASN A 104 -8.00 -3.75 13.98
N LEU A 105 -8.25 -4.32 12.81
CA LEU A 105 -7.40 -4.13 11.64
C LEU A 105 -8.10 -3.25 10.59
N GLU A 106 -7.31 -2.72 9.69
CA GLU A 106 -7.78 -2.02 8.52
C GLU A 106 -7.79 -2.98 7.33
N VAL A 107 -8.95 -3.15 6.72
CA VAL A 107 -9.13 -3.99 5.53
C VAL A 107 -9.57 -3.12 4.37
N ARG A 108 -8.77 -3.06 3.32
CA ARG A 108 -9.03 -2.21 2.15
C ARG A 108 -8.95 -2.99 0.85
N PRO A 109 -9.84 -2.71 -0.12
CA PRO A 109 -9.60 -3.14 -1.48
C PRO A 109 -8.30 -2.52 -1.98
N GLY A 110 -7.41 -3.35 -2.53
CA GLY A 110 -6.15 -2.92 -3.12
C GLY A 110 -6.25 -2.68 -4.63
N GLY A 111 -5.31 -3.21 -5.40
CA GLY A 111 -5.33 -3.15 -6.86
C GLY A 111 -6.54 -3.88 -7.48
N SER A 112 -6.46 -4.21 -8.77
CA SER A 112 -7.61 -4.75 -9.54
C SER A 112 -8.20 -6.05 -8.97
N SER A 113 -7.40 -6.88 -8.29
CA SER A 113 -7.84 -8.19 -7.75
C SER A 113 -7.38 -8.45 -6.33
N SER A 114 -7.02 -7.42 -5.56
CA SER A 114 -6.40 -7.58 -4.24
C SER A 114 -7.20 -6.95 -3.11
N VAL A 115 -6.98 -7.50 -1.91
CA VAL A 115 -7.45 -6.97 -0.62
C VAL A 115 -6.26 -6.92 0.32
N ASP A 116 -6.04 -5.75 0.92
CA ASP A 116 -4.95 -5.47 1.84
C ASP A 116 -5.46 -5.40 3.29
N ILE A 117 -4.70 -5.97 4.20
CA ILE A 117 -4.96 -5.94 5.64
C ILE A 117 -3.73 -5.37 6.33
N SER A 118 -3.92 -4.33 7.12
CA SER A 118 -2.86 -3.64 7.85
C SER A 118 -3.34 -3.20 9.23
N GLN A 119 -2.45 -2.62 10.00
CA GLN A 119 -2.82 -2.00 11.27
C GLN A 119 -3.75 -0.81 11.02
N ARG A 120 -4.78 -0.65 11.86
CA ARG A 120 -5.73 0.46 11.75
C ARG A 120 -5.05 1.80 12.00
N GLY A 121 -5.40 2.80 11.19
CA GLY A 121 -4.86 4.15 11.28
C GLY A 121 -3.49 4.34 10.64
N VAL A 122 -2.93 3.28 10.06
CA VAL A 122 -1.68 3.35 9.29
C VAL A 122 -2.00 3.46 7.81
N ASP A 123 -1.89 4.66 7.29
CA ASP A 123 -2.05 4.98 5.87
C ASP A 123 -0.94 5.94 5.41
N LYS A 124 -1.03 6.43 4.19
CA LYS A 124 0.00 7.34 3.66
C LYS A 124 0.06 8.69 4.38
N SER A 125 -0.98 9.10 5.12
CA SER A 125 -0.91 10.28 5.98
C SER A 125 -0.04 10.05 7.20
N PHE A 126 -0.09 8.84 7.75
CA PHE A 126 0.82 8.42 8.82
C PHE A 126 2.27 8.45 8.33
N ALA A 127 2.54 7.85 7.15
CA ALA A 127 3.87 7.81 6.56
C ALA A 127 4.52 9.21 6.42
N VAL A 128 3.77 10.17 5.88
CA VAL A 128 4.33 11.52 5.65
C VAL A 128 4.53 12.29 6.95
N ARG A 129 3.72 12.06 8.00
CA ARG A 129 3.93 12.66 9.32
C ARG A 129 5.16 12.07 10.01
N GLU A 130 5.28 10.74 10.06
CA GLU A 130 6.46 10.06 10.61
C GLU A 130 7.75 10.52 9.91
N LEU A 131 7.70 10.66 8.57
CA LEU A 131 8.85 11.15 7.81
C LEU A 131 9.18 12.60 8.15
N ALA A 132 8.17 13.46 8.31
CA ALA A 132 8.34 14.86 8.71
C ALA A 132 9.00 14.94 10.09
N ASP A 133 8.51 14.16 11.06
CA ASP A 133 9.06 14.11 12.42
C ASP A 133 10.51 13.58 12.44
N ILE A 134 10.82 12.52 11.67
CA ILE A 134 12.18 11.96 11.57
C ILE A 134 13.18 12.96 10.95
N LEU A 135 12.72 13.75 9.98
CA LEU A 135 13.57 14.72 9.28
C LEU A 135 13.56 16.10 9.93
N ASP A 136 12.78 16.31 10.98
CA ASP A 136 12.56 17.60 11.67
C ASP A 136 12.15 18.70 10.67
N ILE A 137 11.16 18.41 9.83
CA ILE A 137 10.57 19.31 8.84
C ILE A 137 9.04 19.33 8.95
N GLU A 138 8.42 20.35 8.39
CA GLU A 138 6.96 20.38 8.29
C GLU A 138 6.46 19.50 7.13
N VAL A 139 5.27 18.90 7.30
CA VAL A 139 4.63 18.08 6.25
C VAL A 139 4.50 18.86 4.93
N GLY A 140 4.23 20.17 5.00
CA GLY A 140 4.15 21.06 3.83
C GLY A 140 5.47 21.24 3.05
N GLN A 141 6.60 20.79 3.58
CA GLN A 141 7.90 20.77 2.90
C GLN A 141 8.13 19.48 2.10
N ILE A 142 7.26 18.47 2.28
CA ILE A 142 7.33 17.20 1.57
C ILE A 142 6.61 17.33 0.23
N VAL A 143 7.29 16.99 -0.87
CA VAL A 143 6.65 16.76 -2.17
C VAL A 143 6.20 15.29 -2.25
N PHE A 144 4.90 15.10 -2.41
CA PHE A 144 4.31 13.77 -2.57
C PHE A 144 3.80 13.59 -4.02
N ILE A 145 4.26 12.54 -4.68
CA ILE A 145 3.88 12.22 -6.06
C ILE A 145 3.05 10.93 -6.04
N GLY A 146 1.84 10.97 -6.60
CA GLY A 146 0.95 9.81 -6.62
C GLY A 146 -0.07 9.89 -7.77
N ASP A 147 -0.66 8.75 -8.11
CA ASP A 147 -1.61 8.62 -9.21
C ASP A 147 -3.08 8.50 -8.75
N ARG A 148 -3.30 8.19 -7.46
CA ARG A 148 -4.63 7.97 -6.88
C ARG A 148 -4.97 8.98 -5.78
N MET A 149 -5.05 10.25 -6.16
CA MET A 149 -5.28 11.37 -5.24
C MET A 149 -6.76 11.79 -5.11
N GLU A 150 -7.72 11.05 -5.69
CA GLU A 150 -9.15 11.22 -5.45
C GLU A 150 -9.52 10.79 -4.02
N PRO A 151 -10.65 11.24 -3.47
CA PRO A 151 -11.05 10.95 -2.07
C PRO A 151 -11.08 9.47 -1.69
N ASP A 152 -11.31 8.58 -2.66
CA ASP A 152 -11.29 7.13 -2.53
C ASP A 152 -9.94 6.49 -2.90
N GLY A 153 -8.96 7.30 -3.33
CA GLY A 153 -7.63 6.87 -3.70
C GLY A 153 -6.71 6.66 -2.50
N ASN A 154 -5.78 5.73 -2.63
CA ASN A 154 -4.83 5.40 -1.58
C ASN A 154 -3.76 6.49 -1.36
N ASP A 155 -3.60 7.45 -2.28
CA ASP A 155 -2.69 8.59 -2.17
C ASP A 155 -3.34 9.82 -1.54
N TYR A 156 -4.68 9.87 -1.53
CA TYR A 156 -5.43 10.99 -0.97
C TYR A 156 -5.07 11.31 0.49
N PRO A 157 -4.87 10.34 1.39
CA PRO A 157 -4.46 10.63 2.75
C PRO A 157 -3.17 11.44 2.87
N ALA A 158 -2.16 11.18 2.02
CA ALA A 158 -0.92 11.94 2.00
C ALA A 158 -1.14 13.38 1.53
N ALA A 159 -1.93 13.58 0.48
CA ALA A 159 -2.30 14.90 0.00
C ALA A 159 -3.09 15.68 1.06
N LYS A 160 -4.08 15.04 1.69
CA LYS A 160 -4.90 15.64 2.77
C LYS A 160 -4.10 15.96 4.02
N ALA A 161 -2.99 15.27 4.28
CA ALA A 161 -2.11 15.54 5.40
C ALA A 161 -1.37 16.90 5.27
N GLY A 162 -1.39 17.53 4.09
CA GLY A 162 -0.80 18.83 3.86
C GLY A 162 0.51 18.82 3.08
N THR A 163 0.87 17.71 2.44
CA THR A 163 2.03 17.65 1.55
C THR A 163 1.84 18.52 0.31
N ARG A 164 2.93 18.86 -0.38
CA ARG A 164 2.89 19.40 -1.75
C ARG A 164 2.60 18.27 -2.73
N ALA A 165 1.33 17.89 -2.80
CA ALA A 165 0.90 16.76 -3.60
C ALA A 165 0.91 17.09 -5.10
N VAL A 166 1.53 16.22 -5.89
CA VAL A 166 1.58 16.31 -7.36
C VAL A 166 0.96 15.04 -7.93
N LYS A 167 -0.18 15.21 -8.62
CA LYS A 167 -0.87 14.10 -9.29
C LYS A 167 -0.14 13.77 -10.60
N VAL A 168 0.04 12.49 -10.85
CA VAL A 168 0.56 11.90 -12.09
C VAL A 168 -0.42 10.86 -12.62
N ASN A 169 -0.25 10.42 -13.88
CA ASN A 169 -1.10 9.38 -14.46
C ASN A 169 -0.47 7.97 -14.36
N GLY A 170 0.77 7.90 -13.90
CA GLY A 170 1.47 6.63 -13.73
C GLY A 170 3.00 6.79 -13.70
N PRO A 171 3.73 5.67 -13.75
CA PRO A 171 5.18 5.65 -13.57
C PRO A 171 5.97 6.51 -14.55
N ALA A 172 5.54 6.60 -15.81
CA ALA A 172 6.23 7.40 -16.85
C ALA A 172 6.23 8.90 -16.50
N ASP A 173 5.08 9.43 -16.02
CA ASP A 173 4.98 10.81 -15.56
C ASP A 173 5.83 11.07 -14.33
N THR A 174 5.88 10.10 -13.41
CA THR A 174 6.73 10.17 -12.21
C THR A 174 8.21 10.31 -12.60
N VAL A 175 8.70 9.47 -13.50
CA VAL A 175 10.10 9.52 -13.97
C VAL A 175 10.43 10.88 -14.60
N LYS A 176 9.53 11.40 -15.44
CA LYS A 176 9.70 12.71 -16.08
C LYS A 176 9.77 13.82 -15.04
N LEU A 177 8.83 13.86 -14.09
CA LEU A 177 8.79 14.86 -13.02
C LEU A 177 10.04 14.81 -12.12
N CYS A 178 10.49 13.60 -11.74
CA CYS A 178 11.72 13.43 -10.98
C CYS A 178 12.94 13.98 -11.74
N GLY A 179 13.03 13.74 -13.06
CA GLY A 179 14.08 14.31 -13.91
C GLY A 179 14.07 15.84 -13.92
N GLU A 180 12.91 16.47 -13.98
CA GLU A 180 12.76 17.93 -13.91
C GLU A 180 13.18 18.49 -12.55
N ILE A 181 12.83 17.82 -11.45
CA ILE A 181 13.24 18.20 -10.08
C ILE A 181 14.77 18.12 -9.95
N ILE A 182 15.37 17.00 -10.37
CA ILE A 182 16.83 16.81 -10.31
C ILE A 182 17.55 17.89 -11.11
N ALA A 183 17.10 18.19 -12.33
CA ALA A 183 17.70 19.20 -13.18
C ALA A 183 17.65 20.62 -12.56
N ARG A 184 16.66 20.92 -11.72
CA ARG A 184 16.55 22.20 -10.98
C ARG A 184 17.45 22.26 -9.76
N LEU A 185 17.61 21.15 -9.04
CA LEU A 185 18.44 21.05 -7.85
C LEU A 185 19.95 20.96 -8.14
N SER A 186 20.30 20.60 -9.38
CA SER A 186 21.69 20.48 -9.85
C SER A 186 22.26 21.79 -10.42
N ARG A 187 21.50 22.88 -10.38
CA ARG A 187 21.91 24.25 -10.78
C ARG A 187 22.34 25.07 -9.57
#